data_57eec0e7dee0d0d8a72914ad1aa071af
#
_entry.id   57eec0e7dee0d0d8a72914ad1aa071af
#
_cell.length_a   1.000
_cell.length_b   1.000
_cell.length_c   1.000
_cell.angle_alpha   90.00
_cell.angle_beta   90.00
_cell.angle_gamma   90.00
#
_symmetry.space_group_name_H-M   'P 1'
#
loop_
_entity.id
_entity.type
_entity.pdbx_description
1 polymer ?
#
loop_
_entity_poly.entity_id
_entity_poly.type
_entity_poly.pdbx_seq_one_letter_code
_entity_poly.pdbx_strand_id
1 'polypeptide(L)'
;HALFTDLGFDVAVSPFSSRKLYIAGQATIPSDTVCFPAKLVHGHIRNLAEHHVDRIFMPTITTVSSENPASTSESMCAIVKGYPIVIRNSDNPEKRWNIPYDAPLFHWYRTEDRNRQLTAYMKDTFEIDPSICLKAIEAADQAQASFEQALKKAGQKVMEQVEANNTYAVVLASRPYQNDALVN
;
A
#
# COMPACT_ATOMS: atom_id res chain seq x y z
N HIS A 1 -3.80 6.90 -1.61
CA HIS A 1 -4.91 7.30 -2.49
C HIS A 1 -5.29 8.76 -2.20
N ALA A 2 -5.85 9.08 -1.04
CA ALA A 2 -6.36 10.42 -0.72
C ALA A 2 -5.38 11.57 -1.04
N LEU A 3 -4.09 11.44 -0.68
CA LEU A 3 -3.06 12.42 -1.00
C LEU A 3 -3.01 12.77 -2.50
N PHE A 4 -2.92 11.75 -3.36
CA PHE A 4 -2.83 11.98 -4.81
C PHE A 4 -4.12 12.55 -5.38
N THR A 5 -5.28 12.06 -4.91
CA THR A 5 -6.58 12.59 -5.34
C THR A 5 -6.75 14.06 -4.97
N ASP A 6 -6.35 14.46 -3.76
CA ASP A 6 -6.41 15.85 -3.31
C ASP A 6 -5.46 16.77 -4.08
N LEU A 7 -4.35 16.22 -4.57
CA LEU A 7 -3.42 16.91 -5.47
C LEU A 7 -3.89 16.94 -6.94
N GLY A 8 -5.07 16.41 -7.26
CA GLY A 8 -5.66 16.47 -8.60
C GLY A 8 -5.27 15.32 -9.53
N PHE A 9 -4.61 14.28 -9.02
CA PHE A 9 -4.33 13.09 -9.82
C PHE A 9 -5.56 12.19 -9.94
N ASP A 10 -5.76 11.60 -11.11
CA ASP A 10 -6.65 10.44 -11.28
C ASP A 10 -5.91 9.17 -10.80
N VAL A 11 -6.45 8.53 -9.76
CA VAL A 11 -5.77 7.44 -9.07
C VAL A 11 -6.37 6.09 -9.41
N ALA A 12 -5.69 5.35 -10.27
CA ALA A 12 -6.02 3.96 -10.55
C ALA A 12 -5.45 3.03 -9.47
N VAL A 13 -6.30 2.18 -8.92
CA VAL A 13 -5.92 1.12 -7.98
C VAL A 13 -6.19 -0.23 -8.64
N SER A 14 -5.21 -1.13 -8.61
CA SER A 14 -5.41 -2.49 -9.12
C SER A 14 -6.50 -3.23 -8.31
N PRO A 15 -7.27 -4.15 -8.93
CA PRO A 15 -8.37 -4.83 -8.27
C PRO A 15 -7.91 -5.76 -7.16
N PHE A 16 -8.86 -6.31 -6.40
CA PHE A 16 -8.56 -7.41 -5.47
C PHE A 16 -7.86 -8.55 -6.19
N SER A 17 -6.97 -9.24 -5.48
CA SER A 17 -6.22 -10.35 -6.01
C SER A 17 -7.14 -11.48 -6.50
N SER A 18 -6.73 -12.11 -7.60
CA SER A 18 -7.44 -13.23 -8.18
C SER A 18 -6.45 -14.23 -8.78
N ARG A 19 -6.90 -15.47 -8.99
CA ARG A 19 -6.07 -16.48 -9.68
C ARG A 19 -5.64 -16.00 -11.08
N LYS A 20 -6.53 -15.30 -11.80
CA LYS A 20 -6.23 -14.71 -13.11
C LYS A 20 -5.09 -13.69 -13.02
N LEU A 21 -5.15 -12.81 -12.02
CA LEU A 21 -4.13 -11.79 -11.77
C LEU A 21 -2.78 -12.45 -11.40
N TYR A 22 -2.77 -13.46 -10.54
CA TYR A 22 -1.58 -14.23 -10.20
C TYR A 22 -0.94 -14.86 -11.43
N ILE A 23 -1.71 -15.57 -12.25
CA ILE A 23 -1.21 -16.23 -13.48
C ILE A 23 -0.65 -15.19 -14.44
N ALA A 24 -1.28 -14.02 -14.58
CA ALA A 24 -0.80 -12.95 -15.45
C ALA A 24 0.60 -12.44 -15.07
N GLY A 25 0.93 -12.39 -13.78
CA GLY A 25 2.23 -11.95 -13.27
C GLY A 25 3.27 -13.06 -13.12
N GLN A 26 2.87 -14.32 -13.18
CA GLN A 26 3.70 -15.46 -12.77
C GLN A 26 5.05 -15.56 -13.49
N ALA A 27 5.10 -15.23 -14.77
CA ALA A 27 6.32 -15.35 -15.58
C ALA A 27 7.47 -14.41 -15.17
N THR A 28 7.19 -13.40 -14.35
CA THR A 28 8.16 -12.40 -13.91
C THR A 28 8.58 -12.56 -12.46
N ILE A 29 8.00 -13.51 -11.75
CA ILE A 29 8.36 -13.82 -10.36
C ILE A 29 9.77 -14.41 -10.32
N PRO A 30 10.75 -13.75 -9.67
CA PRO A 30 12.15 -14.17 -9.75
C PRO A 30 12.49 -15.34 -8.81
N SER A 31 11.62 -15.67 -7.85
CA SER A 31 11.88 -16.72 -6.87
C SER A 31 10.60 -17.37 -6.35
N ASP A 32 10.60 -18.70 -6.29
CA ASP A 32 9.50 -19.47 -5.73
C ASP A 32 9.46 -19.45 -4.20
N THR A 33 10.55 -19.07 -3.56
CA THR A 33 10.65 -19.06 -2.08
C THR A 33 10.07 -17.81 -1.42
N VAL A 34 9.74 -16.77 -2.19
CA VAL A 34 9.11 -15.56 -1.65
C VAL A 34 7.65 -15.84 -1.24
N CYS A 35 7.15 -15.13 -0.24
CA CYS A 35 5.78 -15.31 0.24
C CYS A 35 4.74 -15.01 -0.86
N PHE A 36 3.62 -15.70 -0.81
CA PHE A 36 2.58 -15.62 -1.85
C PHE A 36 2.07 -14.19 -2.10
N PRO A 37 1.80 -13.34 -1.08
CA PRO A 37 1.40 -11.95 -1.31
C PRO A 37 2.41 -11.14 -2.14
N ALA A 38 3.69 -11.39 -1.97
CA ALA A 38 4.72 -10.73 -2.77
C ALA A 38 4.66 -11.18 -4.26
N LYS A 39 4.36 -12.45 -4.51
CA LYS A 39 4.17 -12.95 -5.88
C LYS A 39 3.00 -12.26 -6.60
N LEU A 40 1.94 -11.91 -5.87
CA LEU A 40 0.76 -11.23 -6.41
C LEU A 40 1.10 -9.83 -6.97
N VAL A 41 2.12 -9.16 -6.41
CA VAL A 41 2.52 -7.82 -6.85
C VAL A 41 2.80 -7.75 -8.34
N HIS A 42 3.43 -8.79 -8.93
CA HIS A 42 3.71 -8.86 -10.37
C HIS A 42 2.43 -8.79 -11.22
N GLY A 43 1.37 -9.48 -10.77
CA GLY A 43 0.06 -9.39 -11.42
C GLY A 43 -0.58 -8.02 -11.30
N HIS A 44 -0.44 -7.36 -10.13
CA HIS A 44 -0.94 -6.01 -9.91
C HIS A 44 -0.22 -4.98 -10.79
N ILE A 45 1.10 -5.06 -10.89
CA ILE A 45 1.90 -4.19 -11.78
C ILE A 45 1.46 -4.36 -13.24
N ARG A 46 1.33 -5.60 -13.69
CA ARG A 46 0.86 -5.87 -15.05
C ARG A 46 -0.56 -5.34 -15.29
N ASN A 47 -1.47 -5.52 -14.34
CA ASN A 47 -2.83 -5.00 -14.44
C ASN A 47 -2.85 -3.48 -14.61
N LEU A 48 -2.07 -2.74 -13.82
CA LEU A 48 -1.97 -1.28 -13.95
C LEU A 48 -1.41 -0.90 -15.33
N ALA A 49 -0.40 -1.60 -15.81
CA ALA A 49 0.17 -1.34 -17.14
C ALA A 49 -0.86 -1.59 -18.27
N GLU A 50 -1.67 -2.64 -18.17
CA GLU A 50 -2.75 -2.94 -19.13
C GLU A 50 -3.89 -1.91 -19.08
N HIS A 51 -4.04 -1.15 -17.99
CA HIS A 51 -4.98 -0.03 -17.87
C HIS A 51 -4.41 1.31 -18.37
N HIS A 52 -3.21 1.28 -18.98
CA HIS A 52 -2.58 2.45 -19.59
C HIS A 52 -2.44 3.64 -18.64
N VAL A 53 -2.04 3.37 -17.38
CA VAL A 53 -1.71 4.44 -16.43
C VAL A 53 -0.47 5.21 -16.89
N ASP A 54 -0.43 6.51 -16.64
CA ASP A 54 0.70 7.36 -17.02
C ASP A 54 1.95 7.12 -16.17
N ARG A 55 1.77 6.57 -14.96
CA ARG A 55 2.85 6.35 -13.99
C ARG A 55 2.44 5.30 -12.96
N ILE A 56 3.37 4.49 -12.49
CA ILE A 56 3.17 3.56 -11.37
C ILE A 56 3.98 4.03 -10.18
N PHE A 57 3.29 4.25 -9.05
CA PHE A 57 3.89 4.63 -7.77
C PHE A 57 3.87 3.43 -6.81
N MET A 58 5.04 2.93 -6.45
CA MET A 58 5.22 1.82 -5.50
C MET A 58 6.36 2.16 -4.52
N PRO A 59 6.09 2.91 -3.45
CA PRO A 59 7.14 3.38 -2.54
C PRO A 59 7.78 2.25 -1.74
N THR A 60 9.07 2.40 -1.46
CA THR A 60 9.80 1.61 -0.48
C THR A 60 9.65 2.25 0.89
N ILE A 61 8.79 1.71 1.75
CA ILE A 61 8.59 2.20 3.11
C ILE A 61 9.34 1.29 4.07
N THR A 62 10.31 1.82 4.81
CA THR A 62 11.18 1.01 5.69
C THR A 62 10.63 0.91 7.11
N THR A 63 9.93 1.92 7.57
CA THR A 63 9.38 2.04 8.93
C THR A 63 8.03 2.72 8.90
N VAL A 64 7.17 2.30 9.80
CA VAL A 64 5.88 2.94 10.09
C VAL A 64 5.72 2.94 11.60
N SER A 65 5.28 4.07 12.19
CA SER A 65 5.05 4.18 13.63
C SER A 65 4.10 3.09 14.11
N SER A 66 4.46 2.44 15.21
CA SER A 66 3.63 1.41 15.84
C SER A 66 2.55 2.05 16.71
N GLU A 67 1.33 1.53 16.63
CA GLU A 67 0.26 1.88 17.57
C GLU A 67 0.49 1.29 18.98
N ASN A 68 1.36 0.28 19.08
CA ASN A 68 1.69 -0.35 20.35
C ASN A 68 2.95 0.28 20.96
N PRO A 69 2.84 1.00 22.10
CA PRO A 69 3.99 1.62 22.77
C PRO A 69 5.04 0.60 23.26
N ALA A 70 4.66 -0.67 23.44
CA ALA A 70 5.57 -1.75 23.81
C ALA A 70 6.27 -2.40 22.62
N SER A 71 6.08 -1.89 21.40
CA SER A 71 6.75 -2.41 20.21
C SER A 71 8.26 -2.19 20.30
N THR A 72 9.02 -3.23 20.06
CA THR A 72 10.50 -3.19 20.05
C THR A 72 11.07 -2.83 18.68
N SER A 73 10.24 -2.78 17.65
CA SER A 73 10.65 -2.43 16.30
C SER A 73 9.48 -1.90 15.48
N GLU A 74 9.73 -0.83 14.75
CA GLU A 74 8.83 -0.23 13.77
C GLU A 74 9.23 -0.58 12.33
N SER A 75 10.18 -1.49 12.18
CA SER A 75 10.70 -1.90 10.87
C SER A 75 9.67 -2.75 10.12
N MET A 76 9.41 -2.37 8.88
CA MET A 76 8.58 -3.15 7.97
C MET A 76 9.26 -4.48 7.61
N CYS A 77 8.46 -5.45 7.17
CA CYS A 77 8.96 -6.73 6.67
C CYS A 77 10.00 -6.52 5.55
N ALA A 78 11.09 -7.29 5.57
CA ALA A 78 12.16 -7.18 4.58
C ALA A 78 11.67 -7.34 3.14
N ILE A 79 10.69 -8.22 2.91
CA ILE A 79 10.06 -8.41 1.60
C ILE A 79 9.31 -7.13 1.18
N VAL A 80 8.51 -6.54 2.06
CA VAL A 80 7.79 -5.29 1.77
C VAL A 80 8.77 -4.17 1.40
N LYS A 81 9.86 -4.02 2.17
CA LYS A 81 10.90 -3.01 1.90
C LYS A 81 11.64 -3.23 0.58
N GLY A 82 11.93 -4.47 0.25
CA GLY A 82 12.76 -4.80 -0.91
C GLY A 82 11.99 -4.96 -2.22
N TYR A 83 10.70 -5.20 -2.16
CA TYR A 83 9.94 -5.62 -3.33
C TYR A 83 9.82 -4.56 -4.44
N PRO A 84 9.73 -3.25 -4.15
CA PRO A 84 9.79 -2.24 -5.21
C PRO A 84 11.09 -2.32 -6.06
N ILE A 85 12.21 -2.67 -5.43
CA ILE A 85 13.48 -2.89 -6.13
C ILE A 85 13.47 -4.22 -6.91
N VAL A 86 12.84 -5.26 -6.37
CA VAL A 86 12.66 -6.53 -7.08
C VAL A 86 11.86 -6.31 -8.36
N ILE A 87 10.74 -5.59 -8.32
CA ILE A 87 9.96 -5.21 -9.50
C ILE A 87 10.83 -4.44 -10.50
N ARG A 88 11.59 -3.45 -10.06
CA ARG A 88 12.49 -2.69 -10.94
C ARG A 88 13.49 -3.57 -11.69
N ASN A 89 13.94 -4.66 -11.09
CA ASN A 89 14.93 -5.55 -11.68
C ASN A 89 14.33 -6.70 -12.51
N SER A 90 13.20 -7.26 -12.07
CA SER A 90 12.62 -8.46 -12.69
C SER A 90 11.43 -8.18 -13.61
N ASP A 91 10.70 -7.09 -13.38
CA ASP A 91 9.46 -6.76 -14.08
C ASP A 91 9.30 -5.25 -14.31
N ASN A 92 10.38 -4.59 -14.68
CA ASN A 92 10.47 -3.14 -14.77
C ASN A 92 9.42 -2.55 -15.73
N PRO A 93 8.46 -1.76 -15.23
CA PRO A 93 7.40 -1.14 -16.04
C PRO A 93 7.94 -0.19 -17.13
N GLU A 94 9.02 0.55 -16.85
CA GLU A 94 9.63 1.46 -17.81
C GLU A 94 10.18 0.72 -19.02
N LYS A 95 10.85 -0.44 -18.79
CA LYS A 95 11.44 -1.25 -19.85
C LYS A 95 10.40 -2.04 -20.65
N ARG A 96 9.33 -2.50 -19.98
CA ARG A 96 8.34 -3.40 -20.59
C ARG A 96 7.20 -2.68 -21.28
N TRP A 97 6.75 -1.56 -20.71
CA TRP A 97 5.55 -0.86 -21.17
C TRP A 97 5.77 0.64 -21.39
N ASN A 98 7.01 1.14 -21.22
CA ASN A 98 7.33 2.57 -21.26
C ASN A 98 6.51 3.42 -20.28
N ILE A 99 6.22 2.86 -19.09
CA ILE A 99 5.47 3.53 -18.02
C ILE A 99 6.47 3.91 -16.92
N PRO A 100 6.63 5.18 -16.57
CA PRO A 100 7.46 5.64 -15.46
C PRO A 100 7.12 4.88 -14.16
N TYR A 101 8.16 4.41 -13.47
CA TYR A 101 8.03 3.61 -12.26
C TYR A 101 8.74 4.27 -11.09
N ASP A 102 7.97 4.81 -10.17
CA ASP A 102 8.48 5.48 -8.98
C ASP A 102 8.50 4.52 -7.78
N ALA A 103 9.69 4.30 -7.25
CA ALA A 103 9.92 3.54 -6.04
C ALA A 103 10.75 4.38 -5.03
N PRO A 104 10.23 5.54 -4.60
CA PRO A 104 10.95 6.39 -3.65
C PRO A 104 11.14 5.67 -2.33
N LEU A 105 12.30 5.94 -1.69
CA LEU A 105 12.63 5.39 -0.39
C LEU A 105 12.15 6.32 0.71
N PHE A 106 11.29 5.82 1.58
CA PHE A 106 10.73 6.56 2.71
C PHE A 106 11.06 5.88 4.05
N HIS A 107 11.44 6.72 5.02
CA HIS A 107 11.66 6.37 6.43
C HIS A 107 10.68 7.16 7.28
N TRP A 108 9.55 6.58 7.61
CA TRP A 108 8.46 7.29 8.30
C TRP A 108 8.48 7.04 9.81
N TYR A 109 9.58 7.41 10.46
CA TYR A 109 9.71 7.30 11.92
C TYR A 109 8.77 8.25 12.66
N ARG A 110 8.61 9.47 12.12
CA ARG A 110 7.80 10.54 12.69
C ARG A 110 7.03 11.25 11.59
N THR A 111 5.94 11.91 11.99
CA THR A 111 5.07 12.68 11.07
C THR A 111 5.85 13.74 10.30
N GLU A 112 6.77 14.44 10.98
CA GLU A 112 7.59 15.51 10.37
C GLU A 112 8.52 14.92 9.30
N ASP A 113 9.14 13.77 9.57
CA ASP A 113 10.03 13.09 8.61
C ASP A 113 9.23 12.61 7.39
N ARG A 114 8.03 12.03 7.60
CA ARG A 114 7.11 11.63 6.54
C ARG A 114 6.73 12.83 5.67
N ASN A 115 6.27 13.92 6.30
CA ASN A 115 5.81 15.11 5.60
C ASN A 115 6.94 15.73 4.77
N ARG A 116 8.14 15.82 5.34
CA ARG A 116 9.32 16.33 4.62
C ARG A 116 9.66 15.48 3.39
N GLN A 117 9.68 14.14 3.55
CA GLN A 117 10.02 13.23 2.46
C GLN A 117 8.96 13.22 1.36
N LEU A 118 7.68 13.21 1.71
CA LEU A 118 6.58 13.31 0.74
C LEU A 118 6.61 14.64 -0.01
N THR A 119 6.78 15.75 0.71
CA THR A 119 6.84 17.09 0.12
C THR A 119 8.02 17.22 -0.85
N ALA A 120 9.20 16.71 -0.47
CA ALA A 120 10.36 16.69 -1.36
C ALA A 120 10.09 15.87 -2.62
N TYR A 121 9.58 14.66 -2.48
CA TYR A 121 9.23 13.80 -3.61
C TYR A 121 8.21 14.46 -4.56
N MET A 122 7.14 15.07 -4.02
CA MET A 122 6.11 15.74 -4.84
C MET A 122 6.66 16.96 -5.56
N LYS A 123 7.53 17.73 -4.91
CA LYS A 123 8.20 18.87 -5.53
C LYS A 123 9.14 18.43 -6.65
N ASP A 124 10.00 17.44 -6.39
CA ASP A 124 11.06 17.04 -7.32
C ASP A 124 10.50 16.27 -8.53
N THR A 125 9.38 15.55 -8.35
CA THR A 125 8.81 14.70 -9.39
C THR A 125 7.70 15.37 -10.18
N PHE A 126 6.89 16.20 -9.53
CA PHE A 126 5.68 16.82 -10.11
C PHE A 126 5.65 18.35 -10.03
N GLU A 127 6.71 18.97 -9.53
CA GLU A 127 6.81 20.43 -9.35
C GLU A 127 5.71 21.02 -8.46
N ILE A 128 5.13 20.20 -7.56
CA ILE A 128 4.07 20.62 -6.65
C ILE A 128 4.65 21.48 -5.52
N ASP A 129 4.02 22.62 -5.28
CA ASP A 129 4.42 23.52 -4.19
C ASP A 129 4.31 22.83 -2.82
N PRO A 130 5.33 22.94 -1.95
CA PRO A 130 5.35 22.31 -0.64
C PRO A 130 4.13 22.65 0.23
N SER A 131 3.60 23.88 0.15
CA SER A 131 2.44 24.29 0.93
C SER A 131 1.15 23.61 0.47
N ILE A 132 1.01 23.36 -0.82
CA ILE A 132 -0.10 22.59 -1.40
C ILE A 132 0.02 21.12 -0.98
N CYS A 133 1.21 20.56 -1.07
CA CYS A 133 1.45 19.17 -0.66
C CYS A 133 1.13 18.96 0.82
N LEU A 134 1.52 19.88 1.72
CA LEU A 134 1.21 19.77 3.15
C LEU A 134 -0.30 19.77 3.42
N LYS A 135 -1.08 20.59 2.74
CA LYS A 135 -2.55 20.58 2.86
C LYS A 135 -3.16 19.24 2.41
N ALA A 136 -2.65 18.72 1.30
CA ALA A 136 -3.09 17.41 0.80
C ALA A 136 -2.69 16.25 1.75
N ILE A 137 -1.56 16.35 2.43
CA ILE A 137 -1.17 15.40 3.49
C ILE A 137 -2.14 15.47 4.67
N GLU A 138 -2.54 16.67 5.12
CA GLU A 138 -3.54 16.83 6.18
C GLU A 138 -4.89 16.20 5.79
N ALA A 139 -5.35 16.41 4.57
CA ALA A 139 -6.57 15.77 4.06
C ALA A 139 -6.44 14.24 4.00
N ALA A 140 -5.28 13.72 3.61
CA ALA A 140 -4.99 12.30 3.61
C ALA A 140 -4.97 11.70 5.03
N ASP A 141 -4.43 12.40 6.01
CA ASP A 141 -4.42 11.99 7.43
C ASP A 141 -5.85 11.94 7.99
N GLN A 142 -6.69 12.91 7.65
CA GLN A 142 -8.11 12.90 8.03
C GLN A 142 -8.86 11.72 7.41
N ALA A 143 -8.60 11.42 6.13
CA ALA A 143 -9.18 10.26 5.45
C ALA A 143 -8.75 8.94 6.10
N GLN A 144 -7.47 8.81 6.48
CA GLN A 144 -6.95 7.66 7.19
C GLN A 144 -7.61 7.49 8.57
N ALA A 145 -7.68 8.54 9.35
CA ALA A 145 -8.33 8.53 10.66
C ALA A 145 -9.83 8.15 10.56
N SER A 146 -10.52 8.66 9.54
CA SER A 146 -11.92 8.31 9.27
C SER A 146 -12.08 6.82 8.93
N PHE A 147 -11.18 6.26 8.13
CA PHE A 147 -11.15 4.84 7.81
C PHE A 147 -10.94 3.97 9.07
N GLU A 148 -9.98 4.33 9.91
CA GLU A 148 -9.69 3.61 11.16
C GLU A 148 -10.87 3.63 12.12
N GLN A 149 -11.54 4.78 12.25
CA GLN A 149 -12.76 4.90 13.06
C GLN A 149 -13.90 4.03 12.49
N ALA A 150 -14.09 4.02 11.18
CA ALA A 150 -15.09 3.19 10.52
C ALA A 150 -14.84 1.69 10.75
N LEU A 151 -13.57 1.27 10.67
CA LEU A 151 -13.16 -0.10 10.95
C LEU A 151 -13.41 -0.51 12.39
N LYS A 152 -13.04 0.33 13.36
CA LYS A 152 -13.33 0.11 14.79
C LYS A 152 -14.83 0.01 15.06
N LYS A 153 -15.63 0.90 14.46
CA LYS A 153 -17.09 0.88 14.58
C LYS A 153 -17.71 -0.38 13.97
N ALA A 154 -17.16 -0.87 12.85
CA ALA A 154 -17.62 -2.13 12.26
C ALA A 154 -17.32 -3.32 13.19
N GLY A 155 -16.14 -3.37 13.80
CA GLY A 155 -15.79 -4.39 14.79
C GLY A 155 -16.70 -4.38 16.02
N GLN A 156 -17.01 -3.20 16.56
CA GLN A 156 -17.95 -3.05 17.68
C GLN A 156 -19.34 -3.62 17.35
N LYS A 157 -19.87 -3.32 16.15
CA LYS A 157 -21.17 -3.87 15.74
C LYS A 157 -21.17 -5.40 15.68
N VAL A 158 -20.06 -6.02 15.26
CA VAL A 158 -19.94 -7.48 15.28
C VAL A 158 -20.00 -8.01 16.70
N MET A 159 -19.30 -7.38 17.65
CA MET A 159 -19.34 -7.76 19.08
C MET A 159 -20.74 -7.63 19.67
N GLU A 160 -21.42 -6.52 19.41
CA GLU A 160 -22.83 -6.30 19.84
C GLU A 160 -23.77 -7.40 19.29
N GLN A 161 -23.59 -7.81 18.03
CA GLN A 161 -24.39 -8.90 17.43
C GLN A 161 -24.10 -10.25 18.07
N VAL A 162 -22.83 -10.54 18.38
CA VAL A 162 -22.42 -11.78 19.08
C VAL A 162 -23.08 -11.86 20.44
N GLU A 163 -23.05 -10.77 21.21
CA GLU A 163 -23.66 -10.69 22.54
C GLU A 163 -25.19 -10.80 22.46
N ALA A 164 -25.82 -10.02 21.58
CA ALA A 164 -27.28 -10.02 21.43
C ALA A 164 -27.86 -11.39 21.00
N ASN A 165 -27.13 -12.13 20.18
CA ASN A 165 -27.55 -13.44 19.70
C ASN A 165 -27.05 -14.62 20.55
N ASN A 166 -26.31 -14.33 21.63
CA ASN A 166 -25.67 -15.34 22.48
C ASN A 166 -24.89 -16.39 21.66
N THR A 167 -24.08 -15.87 20.69
CA THR A 167 -23.24 -16.66 19.80
C THR A 167 -21.76 -16.46 20.11
N TYR A 168 -20.87 -16.95 19.25
CA TYR A 168 -19.43 -16.74 19.36
C TYR A 168 -18.89 -16.10 18.09
N ALA A 169 -17.76 -15.41 18.22
CA ALA A 169 -16.96 -14.92 17.10
C ALA A 169 -15.61 -15.61 17.06
N VAL A 170 -15.09 -15.81 15.86
CA VAL A 170 -13.73 -16.28 15.62
C VAL A 170 -12.89 -15.08 15.17
N VAL A 171 -11.80 -14.82 15.88
CA VAL A 171 -10.84 -13.75 15.53
C VAL A 171 -9.72 -14.34 14.71
N LEU A 172 -9.55 -13.85 13.48
CA LEU A 172 -8.39 -14.16 12.65
C LEU A 172 -7.28 -13.15 12.95
N ALA A 173 -6.33 -13.55 13.78
CA ALA A 173 -5.16 -12.73 14.11
C ALA A 173 -4.08 -12.92 13.05
N SER A 174 -3.99 -12.01 12.10
CA SER A 174 -3.05 -12.11 10.99
C SER A 174 -2.60 -10.75 10.46
N ARG A 175 -1.77 -10.76 9.42
CA ARG A 175 -1.34 -9.53 8.75
C ARG A 175 -2.43 -9.02 7.80
N PRO A 176 -2.53 -7.71 7.54
CA PRO A 176 -3.61 -7.13 6.73
C PRO A 176 -3.80 -7.77 5.35
N TYR A 177 -2.73 -8.18 4.68
CA TYR A 177 -2.82 -8.83 3.37
C TYR A 177 -3.48 -10.22 3.40
N GLN A 178 -3.66 -10.81 4.57
CA GLN A 178 -4.39 -12.09 4.70
C GLN A 178 -5.92 -11.91 4.68
N ASN A 179 -6.41 -10.66 4.64
CA ASN A 179 -7.82 -10.38 4.36
C ASN A 179 -8.16 -10.43 2.86
N ASP A 180 -7.18 -10.66 2.00
CA ASP A 180 -7.40 -10.88 0.56
C ASP A 180 -7.99 -12.28 0.33
N ALA A 181 -9.10 -12.34 -0.41
CA ALA A 181 -9.85 -13.58 -0.65
C ALA A 181 -9.07 -14.68 -1.40
N LEU A 182 -7.93 -14.34 -2.03
CA LEU A 182 -7.06 -15.32 -2.66
C LEU A 182 -6.01 -15.89 -1.69
N VAL A 183 -5.73 -15.16 -0.60
CA VAL A 183 -4.70 -15.52 0.38
C VAL A 183 -5.31 -16.30 1.55
N ASN A 184 -6.60 -16.05 1.86
CA ASN A 184 -7.32 -16.66 2.99
C ASN A 184 -8.58 -17.41 2.53
#